data_63185b340c0dd29dd5ac36af8b9dc104
#
_entry.id   63185b340c0dd29dd5ac36af8b9dc104
#
_cell.length_a   1.000
_cell.length_b   1.000
_cell.length_c   1.000
_cell.angle_alpha   90.00
_cell.angle_beta   90.00
_cell.angle_gamma   90.00
#
_symmetry.space_group_name_H-M   'P 1'
#
loop_
_entity.id
_entity.type
_entity.pdbx_description
1 polymer ?
#
loop_
_entity_poly.entity_id
_entity_poly.type
_entity_poly.pdbx_seq_one_letter_code
_entity_poly.pdbx_strand_id
1 'polypeptide(L)'
;MDQAALYHRPDSEMAFIYTRNEYHIYLRTKHGDVAQVKLLFGDPYDFEFDEKGQRKWNYQEVAMIKDAETLNHDYWKLAINIPQRRLQYAFWVEGKDGEQVIYDDRRIMPYNEQNLARMDCFIVPFVHLSDEKWAPNWVRQTVWYQLFADRFANGNVKNDPPATLPWGDQAAHPNACFGGDLAGLIKRLDYLKDLGVNGIYLMPIFTAYSSTKFDTVDYFSIDPSLGTKAEFKQLVDELHKRNMRIMLDGVFSYMSDTSLQWQDVQEKGRASRFADWFQIRRFPVGYKPTDNPDIAYDLTYNVHGNNPHMPQLNTANPAVRKYLLGVAAYWTREFNIDGWHLEYAAEVDQKFWREFATTVREINPEIYLVGEVKHSNQRIVQPGKLDGVVNYPVTEAITRFAANKELSVAELISVINDQMALYRDQTNEVMFNAVESHVTQRLLATCHGDSSLVRMILALTFLQIGTPSLFYGTEVGMTNQQAPRIYQSMIWDEDKQDKKMLRFVKVLTHFRRNFAKLLSYGDFQWGPRSNKYNYLSLTRQLGKHQVFALFNFGYTAIKFVRPQNSRIILSQNLLDHEEKIGSNGFLIIELTT
;
A
#
# COMPACT_ATOMS: atom_id res chain seq x y z
N MET A 1 -6.77 35.53 7.86
CA MET A 1 -6.17 34.21 7.51
C MET A 1 -5.32 33.71 8.68
N ASP A 2 -5.38 32.41 9.00
CA ASP A 2 -4.56 31.78 10.05
C ASP A 2 -3.14 31.47 9.51
N GLN A 3 -2.23 32.41 9.67
CA GLN A 3 -0.88 32.29 9.16
C GLN A 3 -0.09 31.13 9.80
N ALA A 4 -0.41 30.75 11.05
CA ALA A 4 0.24 29.64 11.74
C ALA A 4 -0.10 28.26 11.11
N ALA A 5 -1.18 28.20 10.33
CA ALA A 5 -1.59 26.99 9.61
C ALA A 5 -0.95 26.84 8.22
N LEU A 6 -0.30 27.88 7.71
CA LEU A 6 0.50 27.82 6.48
C LEU A 6 1.72 26.92 6.74
N TYR A 7 1.82 25.84 6.00
CA TYR A 7 2.89 24.88 6.20
C TYR A 7 3.40 24.31 4.87
N HIS A 8 4.70 24.39 4.74
CA HIS A 8 5.45 23.80 3.64
C HIS A 8 6.80 23.30 4.15
N ARG A 9 7.32 22.23 3.56
CA ARG A 9 8.66 21.71 3.85
C ARG A 9 9.34 21.34 2.53
N PRO A 10 10.46 21.99 2.19
CA PRO A 10 11.22 21.62 1.00
C PRO A 10 11.86 20.25 1.17
N ASP A 11 12.22 19.61 0.05
CA ASP A 11 12.88 18.30 -0.01
C ASP A 11 12.18 17.22 0.83
N SER A 12 10.86 17.14 0.66
CA SER A 12 9.98 16.22 1.40
C SER A 12 8.87 15.69 0.50
N GLU A 13 7.79 15.15 1.12
CA GLU A 13 6.53 14.85 0.45
C GLU A 13 5.78 16.08 -0.06
N MET A 14 6.20 17.29 0.35
CA MET A 14 5.59 18.55 -0.08
C MET A 14 6.35 19.26 -1.20
N ALA A 15 7.57 18.80 -1.51
CA ALA A 15 8.39 19.36 -2.60
C ALA A 15 9.38 18.31 -3.08
N PHE A 16 9.13 17.74 -4.25
CA PHE A 16 9.92 16.62 -4.76
C PHE A 16 9.93 16.55 -6.28
N ILE A 17 10.96 15.91 -6.83
CA ILE A 17 10.99 15.54 -8.24
C ILE A 17 10.02 14.39 -8.49
N TYR A 18 9.10 14.58 -9.44
CA TYR A 18 8.14 13.57 -9.84
C TYR A 18 8.64 12.76 -11.05
N THR A 19 9.11 13.43 -12.07
CA THR A 19 9.82 12.84 -13.21
C THR A 19 11.08 13.64 -13.50
N ARG A 20 11.88 13.23 -14.47
CA ARG A 20 13.18 13.84 -14.79
C ARG A 20 13.22 15.37 -14.76
N ASN A 21 12.14 16.04 -15.18
CA ASN A 21 12.07 17.50 -15.28
C ASN A 21 10.82 18.08 -14.59
N GLU A 22 9.97 17.26 -14.03
CA GLU A 22 8.74 17.70 -13.37
C GLU A 22 8.90 17.67 -11.86
N TYR A 23 8.61 18.78 -11.22
CA TYR A 23 8.71 18.97 -9.79
C TYR A 23 7.33 19.32 -9.21
N HIS A 24 6.90 18.58 -8.19
CA HIS A 24 5.63 18.81 -7.52
C HIS A 24 5.87 19.62 -6.24
N ILE A 25 5.03 20.63 -6.01
CA ILE A 25 5.08 21.50 -4.83
C ILE A 25 3.68 21.54 -4.23
N TYR A 26 3.64 21.38 -2.92
CA TYR A 26 2.42 21.45 -2.11
C TYR A 26 2.52 22.53 -1.05
N LEU A 27 1.41 23.19 -0.76
CA LEU A 27 1.22 24.04 0.41
C LEU A 27 0.00 23.54 1.19
N ARG A 28 0.13 23.38 2.51
CA ARG A 28 -0.98 23.12 3.41
C ARG A 28 -1.45 24.40 4.07
N THR A 29 -2.77 24.59 4.13
CA THR A 29 -3.44 25.72 4.77
C THR A 29 -4.54 25.24 5.70
N LYS A 30 -5.08 26.09 6.57
CA LYS A 30 -6.29 25.77 7.34
C LYS A 30 -7.47 25.57 6.41
N HIS A 31 -8.31 24.58 6.73
CA HIS A 31 -9.50 24.29 5.93
C HIS A 31 -10.41 25.51 5.78
N GLY A 32 -10.73 25.82 4.54
CA GLY A 32 -11.68 26.87 4.19
C GLY A 32 -11.26 28.32 4.45
N ASP A 33 -10.00 28.57 4.79
CA ASP A 33 -9.48 29.87 5.22
C ASP A 33 -8.84 30.69 4.08
N VAL A 34 -8.24 30.02 3.12
CA VAL A 34 -7.51 30.62 2.00
C VAL A 34 -8.38 30.65 0.74
N ALA A 35 -8.37 31.78 0.04
CA ALA A 35 -9.07 31.99 -1.23
C ALA A 35 -8.22 31.58 -2.43
N GLN A 36 -6.94 31.92 -2.45
CA GLN A 36 -6.04 31.66 -3.55
C GLN A 36 -4.60 31.48 -3.07
N VAL A 37 -3.86 30.60 -3.75
CA VAL A 37 -2.42 30.43 -3.61
C VAL A 37 -1.78 30.54 -4.99
N LYS A 38 -0.65 31.25 -5.07
CA LYS A 38 0.22 31.26 -6.25
C LYS A 38 1.64 30.86 -5.84
N LEU A 39 2.32 30.15 -6.71
CA LEU A 39 3.74 29.89 -6.61
C LEU A 39 4.49 30.95 -7.38
N LEU A 40 5.44 31.60 -6.74
CA LEU A 40 6.45 32.46 -7.34
C LEU A 40 7.69 31.60 -7.52
N PHE A 41 8.15 31.34 -8.75
CA PHE A 41 9.26 30.41 -8.96
C PHE A 41 10.10 30.74 -10.18
N GLY A 42 11.36 30.35 -10.16
CA GLY A 42 12.31 30.52 -11.26
C GLY A 42 13.68 29.91 -10.97
N ASP A 43 14.60 30.06 -11.92
CA ASP A 43 15.98 29.67 -11.74
C ASP A 43 16.65 30.64 -10.73
N PRO A 44 17.36 30.17 -9.69
CA PRO A 44 18.05 31.04 -8.71
C PRO A 44 19.15 31.90 -9.33
N TYR A 45 19.59 31.59 -10.53
CA TYR A 45 20.64 32.35 -11.25
C TYR A 45 20.08 33.20 -12.40
N ASP A 46 18.78 33.20 -12.63
CA ASP A 46 18.12 34.08 -13.60
C ASP A 46 17.70 35.37 -12.93
N PHE A 47 18.45 36.43 -13.17
CA PHE A 47 18.23 37.75 -12.58
C PHE A 47 18.71 38.90 -13.49
N GLU A 48 18.09 40.03 -13.33
CA GLU A 48 18.47 41.31 -13.95
C GLU A 48 19.05 42.26 -12.89
N PHE A 49 19.73 43.28 -13.33
CA PHE A 49 20.13 44.38 -12.47
C PHE A 49 19.23 45.60 -12.74
N ASP A 50 18.68 46.18 -11.69
CA ASP A 50 17.92 47.43 -11.78
C ASP A 50 18.81 48.63 -12.09
N GLU A 51 18.20 49.82 -12.27
CA GLU A 51 18.92 51.07 -12.56
C GLU A 51 19.90 51.46 -11.47
N LYS A 52 19.77 50.93 -10.26
CA LYS A 52 20.66 51.16 -9.10
C LYS A 52 21.72 50.04 -8.96
N GLY A 53 21.79 49.09 -9.91
CA GLY A 53 22.69 47.95 -9.86
C GLY A 53 22.31 46.90 -8.82
N GLN A 54 21.07 46.91 -8.31
CA GLN A 54 20.58 45.90 -7.39
C GLN A 54 20.06 44.71 -8.17
N ARG A 55 20.30 43.52 -7.65
CA ARG A 55 19.89 42.24 -8.24
C ARG A 55 18.39 42.08 -8.11
N LYS A 56 17.70 41.87 -9.23
CA LYS A 56 16.28 41.57 -9.28
C LYS A 56 16.11 40.17 -9.89
N TRP A 57 15.54 39.25 -9.12
CA TRP A 57 15.27 37.90 -9.57
C TRP A 57 14.11 37.84 -10.58
N ASN A 58 14.29 37.08 -11.68
CA ASN A 58 13.26 36.84 -12.65
C ASN A 58 12.45 35.60 -12.24
N TYR A 59 11.17 35.79 -12.00
CA TYR A 59 10.28 34.71 -11.58
C TYR A 59 8.95 34.71 -12.35
N GLN A 60 8.31 33.56 -12.36
CA GLN A 60 6.95 33.35 -12.86
C GLN A 60 5.98 33.24 -11.68
N GLU A 61 4.74 33.69 -11.89
CA GLU A 61 3.63 33.50 -10.96
C GLU A 61 2.61 32.57 -11.58
N VAL A 62 2.32 31.45 -10.91
CA VAL A 62 1.32 30.48 -11.37
C VAL A 62 0.39 30.11 -10.23
N ALA A 63 -0.92 30.16 -10.48
CA ALA A 63 -1.93 29.74 -9.50
C ALA A 63 -1.82 28.24 -9.20
N MET A 64 -1.83 27.91 -7.92
CA MET A 64 -1.91 26.53 -7.45
C MET A 64 -3.37 26.06 -7.43
N ILE A 65 -3.61 24.81 -7.66
CA ILE A 65 -4.93 24.19 -7.54
C ILE A 65 -5.14 23.64 -6.14
N LYS A 66 -6.37 23.71 -5.64
CA LYS A 66 -6.74 23.00 -4.43
C LYS A 66 -6.93 21.53 -4.79
N ASP A 67 -5.98 20.71 -4.42
CA ASP A 67 -5.88 19.29 -4.78
C ASP A 67 -6.69 18.39 -3.84
N ALA A 68 -6.63 18.67 -2.52
CA ALA A 68 -7.33 17.90 -1.52
C ALA A 68 -7.84 18.78 -0.37
N GLU A 69 -8.96 18.34 0.24
CA GLU A 69 -9.55 18.94 1.43
C GLU A 69 -9.69 17.88 2.52
N THR A 70 -9.34 18.26 3.76
CA THR A 70 -9.59 17.45 4.96
C THR A 70 -10.47 18.22 5.94
N LEU A 71 -10.81 17.63 7.08
CA LEU A 71 -11.56 18.34 8.11
C LEU A 71 -10.82 19.56 8.68
N ASN A 72 -9.49 19.53 8.65
CA ASN A 72 -8.66 20.54 9.29
C ASN A 72 -7.83 21.38 8.28
N HIS A 73 -7.52 20.83 7.10
CA HIS A 73 -6.58 21.45 6.17
C HIS A 73 -7.07 21.39 4.73
N ASP A 74 -6.62 22.35 3.93
CA ASP A 74 -6.64 22.32 2.47
C ASP A 74 -5.21 22.14 1.97
N TYR A 75 -5.03 21.32 0.94
CA TYR A 75 -3.75 21.08 0.25
C TYR A 75 -3.80 21.68 -1.15
N TRP A 76 -2.82 22.52 -1.43
CA TRP A 76 -2.66 23.20 -2.71
C TRP A 76 -1.48 22.58 -3.45
N LYS A 77 -1.62 22.32 -4.72
CA LYS A 77 -0.63 21.63 -5.56
C LYS A 77 -0.32 22.41 -6.81
N LEU A 78 0.94 22.36 -7.24
CA LEU A 78 1.39 22.74 -8.56
C LEU A 78 2.49 21.80 -9.04
N ALA A 79 2.34 21.29 -10.26
CA ALA A 79 3.39 20.61 -10.99
C ALA A 79 4.07 21.61 -11.94
N ILE A 80 5.38 21.73 -11.86
CA ILE A 80 6.17 22.66 -12.67
C ILE A 80 7.27 21.94 -13.43
N ASN A 81 7.60 22.45 -14.62
CA ASN A 81 8.75 21.98 -15.38
C ASN A 81 10.02 22.74 -14.98
N ILE A 82 11.07 22.03 -14.59
CA ILE A 82 12.37 22.59 -14.17
C ILE A 82 13.51 22.09 -15.08
N PRO A 83 13.61 22.55 -16.32
CA PRO A 83 14.58 22.04 -17.29
C PRO A 83 16.04 22.23 -16.83
N GLN A 84 16.35 23.26 -16.03
CA GLN A 84 17.66 23.48 -15.42
C GLN A 84 17.92 22.60 -14.20
N ARG A 85 16.90 21.85 -13.73
CA ARG A 85 16.97 20.95 -12.58
C ARG A 85 17.40 21.63 -11.27
N ARG A 86 17.13 22.91 -11.16
CA ARG A 86 17.31 23.75 -9.97
C ARG A 86 16.15 24.74 -9.90
N LEU A 87 15.78 25.13 -8.70
CA LEU A 87 14.57 25.90 -8.46
C LEU A 87 14.73 26.79 -7.24
N GLN A 88 14.24 28.03 -7.34
CA GLN A 88 13.98 28.93 -6.23
C GLN A 88 12.50 29.28 -6.26
N TYR A 89 11.84 29.34 -5.10
CA TYR A 89 10.39 29.60 -5.04
C TYR A 89 9.94 30.17 -3.70
N ALA A 90 8.78 30.82 -3.71
CA ALA A 90 8.03 31.28 -2.55
C ALA A 90 6.52 31.20 -2.85
N PHE A 91 5.69 31.36 -1.84
CA PHE A 91 4.23 31.33 -1.99
C PHE A 91 3.66 32.74 -1.78
N TRP A 92 2.77 33.14 -2.67
CA TRP A 92 1.82 34.22 -2.43
C TRP A 92 0.50 33.59 -2.02
N VAL A 93 -0.06 34.05 -0.90
CA VAL A 93 -1.29 33.48 -0.33
C VAL A 93 -2.28 34.60 -0.03
N GLU A 94 -3.52 34.44 -0.47
CA GLU A 94 -4.64 35.32 -0.19
C GLU A 94 -5.68 34.63 0.66
N GLY A 95 -5.96 35.16 1.84
CA GLY A 95 -7.02 34.70 2.72
C GLY A 95 -8.40 35.14 2.22
N LYS A 96 -9.46 34.46 2.65
CA LYS A 96 -10.85 34.84 2.35
C LYS A 96 -11.25 36.19 2.98
N ASP A 97 -10.51 36.66 3.95
CA ASP A 97 -10.63 37.99 4.57
C ASP A 97 -9.93 39.10 3.76
N GLY A 98 -9.30 38.76 2.63
CA GLY A 98 -8.56 39.70 1.77
C GLY A 98 -7.13 39.98 2.24
N GLU A 99 -6.66 39.40 3.32
CA GLU A 99 -5.26 39.48 3.74
C GLU A 99 -4.34 38.79 2.71
N GLN A 100 -3.28 39.45 2.29
CA GLN A 100 -2.29 38.92 1.33
C GLN A 100 -0.92 38.84 1.96
N VAL A 101 -0.28 37.66 1.86
CA VAL A 101 1.04 37.42 2.43
C VAL A 101 1.97 36.72 1.44
N ILE A 102 3.29 36.90 1.67
CA ILE A 102 4.34 36.07 1.08
C ILE A 102 4.81 35.09 2.16
N TYR A 103 4.88 33.82 1.81
CA TYR A 103 5.50 32.79 2.63
C TYR A 103 6.77 32.29 1.96
N ASP A 104 7.90 32.58 2.58
CA ASP A 104 9.24 32.18 2.15
C ASP A 104 9.88 31.20 3.16
N ASP A 105 11.15 30.84 2.96
CA ASP A 105 11.85 29.84 3.78
C ASP A 105 11.97 30.20 5.26
N ARG A 106 11.90 31.50 5.59
CA ARG A 106 12.17 31.98 6.94
C ARG A 106 10.99 32.65 7.63
N ARG A 107 10.00 33.15 6.87
CA ARG A 107 8.96 34.00 7.45
C ARG A 107 7.71 34.08 6.58
N ILE A 108 6.65 34.56 7.21
CA ILE A 108 5.43 35.01 6.56
C ILE A 108 5.38 36.53 6.74
N MET A 109 5.17 37.29 5.68
CA MET A 109 5.19 38.75 5.68
C MET A 109 4.10 39.31 4.76
N PRO A 110 3.58 40.53 5.04
CA PRO A 110 2.61 41.17 4.16
C PRO A 110 3.11 41.30 2.73
N TYR A 111 2.22 41.13 1.77
CA TYR A 111 2.53 41.28 0.35
C TYR A 111 2.70 42.77 -0.01
N ASN A 112 3.88 43.17 -0.39
CA ASN A 112 4.23 44.48 -0.93
C ASN A 112 5.59 44.43 -1.65
N GLU A 113 5.92 45.47 -2.45
CA GLU A 113 7.14 45.51 -3.25
C GLU A 113 8.43 45.41 -2.40
N GLN A 114 8.43 46.02 -1.21
CA GLN A 114 9.57 45.98 -0.32
C GLN A 114 9.87 44.57 0.19
N ASN A 115 8.83 43.80 0.52
CA ASN A 115 8.94 42.43 0.98
C ASN A 115 9.26 41.49 -0.17
N LEU A 116 8.70 41.69 -1.38
CA LEU A 116 9.09 40.96 -2.59
C LEU A 116 10.59 41.09 -2.88
N ALA A 117 11.16 42.27 -2.74
CA ALA A 117 12.60 42.49 -2.96
C ALA A 117 13.51 41.85 -1.89
N ARG A 118 12.94 41.38 -0.78
CA ARG A 118 13.66 40.79 0.38
C ARG A 118 13.30 39.36 0.68
N MET A 119 12.67 38.63 -0.28
CA MET A 119 12.32 37.24 -0.08
C MET A 119 13.56 36.36 0.14
N ASP A 120 13.53 35.59 1.19
CA ASP A 120 14.44 34.47 1.42
C ASP A 120 13.78 33.18 0.89
N CYS A 121 13.77 33.00 -0.44
CA CYS A 121 13.05 31.92 -1.11
C CYS A 121 13.53 30.54 -0.66
N PHE A 122 12.63 29.56 -0.71
CA PHE A 122 13.02 28.15 -0.68
C PHE A 122 13.89 27.84 -1.90
N ILE A 123 14.95 27.06 -1.72
CA ILE A 123 15.89 26.71 -2.79
C ILE A 123 16.04 25.20 -2.91
N VAL A 124 15.87 24.71 -4.14
CA VAL A 124 16.30 23.38 -4.56
C VAL A 124 17.55 23.57 -5.43
N PRO A 125 18.76 23.34 -4.88
CA PRO A 125 20.01 23.76 -5.53
C PRO A 125 20.30 23.03 -6.83
N PHE A 126 20.11 21.72 -6.87
CA PHE A 126 20.17 20.89 -8.06
C PHE A 126 19.55 19.52 -7.80
N VAL A 127 18.66 19.08 -8.68
CA VAL A 127 17.97 17.81 -8.57
C VAL A 127 18.71 16.76 -9.39
N HIS A 128 19.14 15.67 -8.75
CA HIS A 128 19.77 14.53 -9.39
C HIS A 128 18.73 13.46 -9.75
N LEU A 129 19.03 12.59 -10.71
CA LEU A 129 18.15 11.46 -11.04
C LEU A 129 18.02 10.47 -9.87
N SER A 130 19.04 10.40 -9.00
CA SER A 130 18.98 9.61 -7.76
C SER A 130 17.97 10.10 -6.74
N ASP A 131 17.49 11.34 -6.86
CA ASP A 131 16.50 11.93 -5.97
C ASP A 131 15.08 11.58 -6.41
N GLU A 132 14.92 11.11 -7.64
CA GLU A 132 13.64 10.61 -8.15
C GLU A 132 13.24 9.34 -7.41
N LYS A 133 12.03 9.34 -6.87
CA LYS A 133 11.44 8.13 -6.31
C LYS A 133 10.97 7.25 -7.46
N TRP A 134 11.61 6.10 -7.58
CA TRP A 134 11.31 5.18 -8.67
C TRP A 134 10.63 3.92 -8.15
N ALA A 135 9.62 3.46 -8.85
CA ALA A 135 8.99 2.16 -8.69
C ALA A 135 8.69 1.59 -10.08
N PRO A 136 8.76 0.26 -10.27
CA PRO A 136 8.51 -0.34 -11.57
C PRO A 136 7.13 0.00 -12.12
N ASN A 137 7.05 0.38 -13.40
CA ASN A 137 5.79 0.78 -14.03
C ASN A 137 4.73 -0.33 -14.03
N TRP A 138 5.16 -1.59 -14.09
CA TRP A 138 4.24 -2.74 -14.09
C TRP A 138 3.44 -2.85 -12.79
N VAL A 139 3.96 -2.36 -11.66
CA VAL A 139 3.29 -2.40 -10.36
C VAL A 139 1.95 -1.67 -10.42
N ARG A 140 1.92 -0.49 -11.04
CA ARG A 140 0.71 0.34 -11.19
C ARG A 140 -0.42 -0.34 -11.96
N GLN A 141 -0.08 -1.34 -12.77
CA GLN A 141 -1.02 -2.10 -13.60
C GLN A 141 -1.40 -3.44 -12.96
N THR A 142 -0.93 -3.70 -11.74
CA THR A 142 -1.10 -4.99 -11.07
C THR A 142 -2.35 -4.99 -10.20
N VAL A 143 -3.10 -6.08 -10.31
CA VAL A 143 -4.11 -6.52 -9.34
C VAL A 143 -3.54 -7.74 -8.65
N TRP A 144 -3.26 -7.61 -7.37
CA TRP A 144 -2.64 -8.64 -6.56
C TRP A 144 -3.66 -9.67 -6.07
N TYR A 145 -3.20 -10.91 -5.89
CA TYR A 145 -3.93 -11.97 -5.24
C TYR A 145 -3.04 -12.59 -4.16
N GLN A 146 -3.41 -12.36 -2.91
CA GLN A 146 -2.68 -12.84 -1.74
C GLN A 146 -3.19 -14.23 -1.35
N LEU A 147 -2.28 -15.18 -1.15
CA LEU A 147 -2.64 -16.55 -0.79
C LEU A 147 -1.58 -17.27 0.06
N PHE A 148 -2.05 -18.21 0.89
CA PHE A 148 -1.24 -19.26 1.50
C PHE A 148 -1.25 -20.51 0.60
N ALA A 149 -0.07 -21.04 0.24
CA ALA A 149 0.02 -22.24 -0.57
C ALA A 149 -0.68 -23.44 0.10
N ASP A 150 -0.42 -23.65 1.41
CA ASP A 150 -1.04 -24.73 2.20
C ASP A 150 -2.58 -24.77 2.15
N ARG A 151 -3.22 -23.63 1.89
CA ARG A 151 -4.69 -23.45 1.97
C ARG A 151 -5.35 -23.17 0.64
N PHE A 152 -4.56 -23.08 -0.43
CA PHE A 152 -5.08 -22.72 -1.73
C PHE A 152 -5.47 -23.95 -2.58
N ALA A 153 -4.55 -24.88 -2.80
CA ALA A 153 -4.84 -26.12 -3.53
C ALA A 153 -3.78 -27.19 -3.24
N ASN A 154 -4.21 -28.42 -2.96
CA ASN A 154 -3.33 -29.59 -2.84
C ASN A 154 -3.05 -30.17 -4.22
N GLY A 155 -1.80 -30.25 -4.62
CA GLY A 155 -1.35 -30.79 -5.90
C GLY A 155 -0.62 -32.12 -5.78
N ASN A 156 -0.06 -32.42 -4.59
CA ASN A 156 0.77 -33.58 -4.33
C ASN A 156 0.59 -34.08 -2.88
N VAL A 157 -0.34 -34.99 -2.67
CA VAL A 157 -0.63 -35.57 -1.34
C VAL A 157 0.54 -36.32 -0.68
N LYS A 158 1.67 -36.51 -1.38
CA LYS A 158 2.84 -37.19 -0.81
C LYS A 158 3.68 -36.31 0.09
N ASN A 159 3.55 -34.98 -0.02
CA ASN A 159 4.23 -34.02 0.84
C ASN A 159 3.36 -33.52 2.00
N ASP A 160 2.14 -34.03 2.12
CA ASP A 160 1.22 -33.65 3.19
C ASP A 160 1.82 -34.00 4.56
N PRO A 161 1.82 -33.06 5.54
CA PRO A 161 2.18 -33.39 6.92
C PRO A 161 1.26 -34.46 7.53
N PRO A 162 1.73 -35.26 8.49
CA PRO A 162 0.93 -36.33 9.11
C PRO A 162 -0.39 -35.88 9.73
N ALA A 163 -0.49 -34.61 10.15
CA ALA A 163 -1.68 -34.02 10.79
C ALA A 163 -2.51 -33.18 9.81
N THR A 164 -2.40 -33.42 8.50
CA THR A 164 -3.16 -32.70 7.48
C THR A 164 -4.65 -32.92 7.65
N LEU A 165 -5.42 -31.84 7.75
CA LEU A 165 -6.87 -31.86 7.86
C LEU A 165 -7.51 -32.11 6.49
N PRO A 166 -8.71 -32.74 6.45
CA PRO A 166 -9.47 -32.84 5.23
C PRO A 166 -9.74 -31.46 4.61
N TRP A 167 -9.68 -31.36 3.29
CA TRP A 167 -9.97 -30.14 2.58
C TRP A 167 -11.41 -29.66 2.85
N GLY A 168 -11.57 -28.42 3.31
CA GLY A 168 -12.86 -27.83 3.68
C GLY A 168 -13.30 -28.10 5.12
N ASP A 169 -12.42 -28.67 5.97
CA ASP A 169 -12.72 -28.83 7.39
C ASP A 169 -12.99 -27.49 8.06
N GLN A 170 -14.09 -27.43 8.82
CA GLN A 170 -14.52 -26.23 9.55
C GLN A 170 -13.78 -26.03 10.89
N ALA A 171 -13.06 -27.04 11.37
CA ALA A 171 -12.26 -27.00 12.59
C ALA A 171 -10.89 -26.33 12.38
N ALA A 172 -10.74 -25.51 11.33
CA ALA A 172 -9.51 -24.81 11.04
C ALA A 172 -9.04 -23.94 12.22
N HIS A 173 -7.78 -24.13 12.59
CA HIS A 173 -7.10 -23.37 13.64
C HIS A 173 -5.76 -22.82 13.13
N PRO A 174 -5.08 -21.91 13.84
CA PRO A 174 -3.85 -21.30 13.35
C PRO A 174 -2.79 -22.26 12.83
N ASN A 175 -2.64 -23.42 13.48
CA ASN A 175 -1.66 -24.45 13.13
C ASN A 175 -2.22 -25.57 12.24
N ALA A 176 -3.45 -25.41 11.71
CA ALA A 176 -4.03 -26.38 10.78
C ALA A 176 -3.24 -26.41 9.46
N CYS A 177 -2.94 -27.60 8.96
CA CYS A 177 -2.41 -27.84 7.62
C CYS A 177 -3.48 -28.50 6.76
N PHE A 178 -3.62 -28.07 5.50
CA PHE A 178 -4.55 -28.62 4.54
C PHE A 178 -3.85 -29.33 3.37
N GLY A 179 -2.52 -29.34 3.36
CA GLY A 179 -1.71 -30.01 2.35
C GLY A 179 -1.68 -29.28 1.00
N GLY A 180 -2.10 -28.01 0.95
CA GLY A 180 -1.90 -27.20 -0.25
C GLY A 180 -0.41 -26.93 -0.50
N ASP A 181 -0.02 -26.83 -1.77
CA ASP A 181 1.37 -26.82 -2.19
C ASP A 181 1.61 -26.05 -3.50
N LEU A 182 2.88 -25.92 -3.89
CA LEU A 182 3.28 -25.27 -5.13
C LEU A 182 2.73 -25.99 -6.37
N ALA A 183 2.64 -27.31 -6.34
CA ALA A 183 2.07 -28.11 -7.44
C ALA A 183 0.58 -27.81 -7.62
N GLY A 184 -0.16 -27.67 -6.51
CA GLY A 184 -1.58 -27.28 -6.52
C GLY A 184 -1.77 -25.86 -7.03
N LEU A 185 -0.92 -24.93 -6.62
CA LEU A 185 -0.94 -23.55 -7.13
C LEU A 185 -0.70 -23.53 -8.64
N ILE A 186 0.29 -24.27 -9.15
CA ILE A 186 0.57 -24.38 -10.60
C ILE A 186 -0.67 -24.87 -11.36
N LYS A 187 -1.38 -25.88 -10.85
CA LYS A 187 -2.61 -26.41 -11.45
C LYS A 187 -3.76 -25.40 -11.51
N ARG A 188 -3.72 -24.35 -10.68
CA ARG A 188 -4.77 -23.33 -10.56
C ARG A 188 -4.42 -21.98 -11.22
N LEU A 189 -3.30 -21.87 -11.91
CA LEU A 189 -2.87 -20.60 -12.56
C LEU A 189 -3.86 -20.10 -13.62
N ASP A 190 -4.52 -20.99 -14.35
CA ASP A 190 -5.51 -20.61 -15.34
C ASP A 190 -6.78 -20.03 -14.69
N TYR A 191 -7.19 -20.53 -13.50
CA TYR A 191 -8.24 -19.90 -12.70
C TYR A 191 -7.87 -18.48 -12.29
N LEU A 192 -6.65 -18.24 -11.81
CA LEU A 192 -6.18 -16.93 -11.40
C LEU A 192 -6.10 -15.95 -12.59
N LYS A 193 -5.65 -16.46 -13.74
CA LYS A 193 -5.63 -15.66 -14.99
C LYS A 193 -7.05 -15.29 -15.44
N ASP A 194 -8.00 -16.23 -15.38
CA ASP A 194 -9.41 -16.02 -15.74
C ASP A 194 -10.12 -15.08 -14.74
N LEU A 195 -9.72 -15.13 -13.46
CA LEU A 195 -10.17 -14.15 -12.46
C LEU A 195 -9.72 -12.72 -12.80
N GLY A 196 -8.69 -12.55 -13.64
CA GLY A 196 -8.18 -11.27 -14.10
C GLY A 196 -7.07 -10.69 -13.22
N VAL A 197 -6.59 -11.40 -12.21
CA VAL A 197 -5.41 -10.99 -11.42
C VAL A 197 -4.13 -11.22 -12.23
N ASN A 198 -3.10 -10.42 -12.00
CA ASN A 198 -1.83 -10.52 -12.70
C ASN A 198 -0.60 -10.36 -11.78
N GLY A 199 -0.81 -10.36 -10.48
CA GLY A 199 0.23 -10.45 -9.47
C GLY A 199 -0.16 -11.42 -8.37
N ILE A 200 0.73 -12.33 -8.01
CA ILE A 200 0.57 -13.26 -6.89
C ILE A 200 1.43 -12.78 -5.74
N TYR A 201 0.80 -12.48 -4.61
CA TYR A 201 1.51 -12.32 -3.34
C TYR A 201 1.45 -13.66 -2.61
N LEU A 202 2.56 -14.36 -2.65
CA LEU A 202 2.72 -15.67 -2.03
C LEU A 202 3.21 -15.49 -0.59
N MET A 203 2.35 -15.86 0.36
CA MET A 203 2.66 -15.87 1.79
C MET A 203 3.88 -16.76 2.07
N PRO A 204 4.51 -16.69 3.27
CA PRO A 204 5.82 -17.29 3.49
C PRO A 204 5.91 -18.75 3.07
N ILE A 205 7.02 -19.12 2.40
CA ILE A 205 7.26 -20.48 1.88
C ILE A 205 8.51 -21.15 2.47
N PHE A 206 9.26 -20.42 3.27
CA PHE A 206 10.53 -20.92 3.82
C PHE A 206 10.28 -21.98 4.89
N THR A 207 11.27 -22.85 5.11
CA THR A 207 11.19 -23.88 6.16
C THR A 207 10.89 -23.23 7.50
N ALA A 208 9.81 -23.67 8.14
CA ALA A 208 9.31 -23.11 9.37
C ALA A 208 8.68 -24.19 10.26
N TYR A 209 8.47 -23.88 11.54
CA TYR A 209 7.82 -24.81 12.46
C TYR A 209 6.29 -24.76 12.31
N SER A 210 5.71 -23.55 12.20
CA SER A 210 4.26 -23.37 12.09
C SER A 210 3.74 -23.65 10.66
N SER A 211 2.44 -23.94 10.55
CA SER A 211 1.77 -24.09 9.26
C SER A 211 1.73 -22.81 8.43
N THR A 212 1.76 -21.65 9.09
CA THR A 212 1.73 -20.33 8.45
C THR A 212 3.07 -19.86 7.92
N LYS A 213 4.15 -20.53 8.33
CA LYS A 213 5.54 -20.27 7.89
C LYS A 213 6.12 -18.91 8.25
N PHE A 214 5.48 -18.15 9.16
CA PHE A 214 6.04 -16.87 9.62
C PHE A 214 7.29 -17.04 10.49
N ASP A 215 7.37 -18.11 11.28
CA ASP A 215 8.48 -18.45 12.17
C ASP A 215 9.59 -19.20 11.42
N THR A 216 10.27 -18.51 10.52
CA THR A 216 11.28 -19.09 9.62
C THR A 216 12.44 -19.73 10.39
N VAL A 217 12.74 -20.98 10.05
CA VAL A 217 13.89 -21.76 10.53
C VAL A 217 15.08 -21.64 9.59
N ASP A 218 14.85 -21.78 8.28
CA ASP A 218 15.86 -21.68 7.23
C ASP A 218 15.31 -20.91 6.04
N TYR A 219 15.88 -19.72 5.78
CA TYR A 219 15.49 -18.85 4.66
C TYR A 219 15.98 -19.33 3.30
N PHE A 220 16.91 -20.27 3.23
CA PHE A 220 17.42 -20.78 1.95
C PHE A 220 16.70 -22.02 1.45
N SER A 221 15.76 -22.55 2.21
CA SER A 221 15.00 -23.76 1.89
C SER A 221 13.52 -23.49 1.84
N ILE A 222 12.83 -24.11 0.86
CA ILE A 222 11.36 -24.18 0.84
C ILE A 222 10.94 -25.24 1.85
N ASP A 223 9.84 -24.97 2.56
CA ASP A 223 9.27 -25.94 3.48
C ASP A 223 8.89 -27.23 2.72
N PRO A 224 9.33 -28.42 3.17
CA PRO A 224 9.06 -29.67 2.46
C PRO A 224 7.57 -29.95 2.22
N SER A 225 6.68 -29.44 3.09
CA SER A 225 5.22 -29.58 2.91
C SER A 225 4.67 -28.77 1.73
N LEU A 226 5.38 -27.74 1.30
CA LEU A 226 4.97 -26.89 0.18
C LEU A 226 5.59 -27.33 -1.16
N GLY A 227 6.67 -28.14 -1.13
CA GLY A 227 7.31 -28.63 -2.33
C GLY A 227 8.81 -28.33 -2.41
N THR A 228 9.32 -28.22 -3.62
CA THR A 228 10.75 -28.14 -3.93
C THR A 228 11.10 -26.82 -4.61
N LYS A 229 12.40 -26.47 -4.60
CA LYS A 229 12.94 -25.33 -5.38
C LYS A 229 12.68 -25.48 -6.89
N ALA A 230 12.66 -26.70 -7.42
CA ALA A 230 12.35 -26.97 -8.81
C ALA A 230 10.88 -26.63 -9.14
N GLU A 231 9.95 -27.00 -8.27
CA GLU A 231 8.53 -26.64 -8.40
C GLU A 231 8.32 -25.13 -8.24
N PHE A 232 9.04 -24.48 -7.34
CA PHE A 232 8.97 -23.03 -7.23
C PHE A 232 9.50 -22.33 -8.50
N LYS A 233 10.61 -22.81 -9.06
CA LYS A 233 11.11 -22.29 -10.33
C LYS A 233 10.09 -22.48 -11.46
N GLN A 234 9.47 -23.66 -11.52
CA GLN A 234 8.38 -23.94 -12.47
C GLN A 234 7.20 -22.98 -12.27
N LEU A 235 6.79 -22.72 -11.02
CA LEU A 235 5.70 -21.77 -10.71
C LEU A 235 6.03 -20.37 -11.26
N VAL A 236 7.22 -19.86 -11.00
CA VAL A 236 7.66 -18.54 -11.49
C VAL A 236 7.64 -18.49 -13.01
N ASP A 237 8.21 -19.50 -13.67
CA ASP A 237 8.26 -19.58 -15.12
C ASP A 237 6.85 -19.64 -15.74
N GLU A 238 5.92 -20.41 -15.14
CA GLU A 238 4.55 -20.51 -15.59
C GLU A 238 3.73 -19.23 -15.37
N LEU A 239 4.01 -18.48 -14.28
CA LEU A 239 3.45 -17.14 -14.06
C LEU A 239 3.94 -16.15 -15.12
N HIS A 240 5.23 -16.10 -15.38
CA HIS A 240 5.82 -15.20 -16.38
C HIS A 240 5.32 -15.49 -17.79
N LYS A 241 5.16 -16.77 -18.19
CA LYS A 241 4.53 -17.15 -19.47
C LYS A 241 3.10 -16.62 -19.62
N ARG A 242 2.40 -16.40 -18.50
CA ARG A 242 1.04 -15.83 -18.46
C ARG A 242 1.02 -14.32 -18.31
N ASN A 243 2.18 -13.64 -18.35
CA ASN A 243 2.35 -12.23 -18.01
C ASN A 243 1.83 -11.89 -16.60
N MET A 244 2.06 -12.77 -15.65
CA MET A 244 1.78 -12.59 -14.24
C MET A 244 3.07 -12.40 -13.47
N ARG A 245 3.01 -11.72 -12.32
CA ARG A 245 4.11 -11.41 -11.43
C ARG A 245 4.01 -12.19 -10.13
N ILE A 246 5.14 -12.38 -9.47
CA ILE A 246 5.20 -13.03 -8.15
C ILE A 246 5.98 -12.19 -7.16
N MET A 247 5.41 -12.01 -5.98
CA MET A 247 6.00 -11.35 -4.84
C MET A 247 6.08 -12.35 -3.68
N LEU A 248 7.28 -12.52 -3.10
CA LEU A 248 7.50 -13.36 -1.92
C LEU A 248 7.35 -12.56 -0.64
N ASP A 249 6.99 -13.25 0.42
CA ASP A 249 6.98 -12.71 1.76
C ASP A 249 8.34 -12.88 2.46
N GLY A 250 8.86 -11.79 3.01
CA GLY A 250 10.11 -11.74 3.74
C GLY A 250 9.92 -11.32 5.19
N VAL A 251 9.98 -12.27 6.11
CA VAL A 251 9.92 -12.02 7.56
C VAL A 251 11.34 -11.88 8.08
N PHE A 252 11.89 -10.67 8.09
CA PHE A 252 13.31 -10.41 8.44
C PHE A 252 13.50 -9.78 9.82
N SER A 253 12.44 -9.57 10.57
CA SER A 253 12.49 -8.99 11.92
C SER A 253 12.77 -10.01 13.03
N TYR A 254 12.50 -11.30 12.79
CA TYR A 254 12.72 -12.40 13.74
C TYR A 254 12.96 -13.73 13.02
N MET A 255 13.33 -14.76 13.78
CA MET A 255 13.45 -16.16 13.33
C MET A 255 12.72 -17.09 14.31
N SER A 256 12.57 -18.35 13.92
CA SER A 256 12.09 -19.39 14.85
C SER A 256 13.12 -19.67 15.96
N ASP A 257 12.63 -20.00 17.15
CA ASP A 257 13.44 -20.52 18.26
C ASP A 257 13.99 -21.93 17.98
N THR A 258 13.46 -22.61 16.95
CA THR A 258 13.99 -23.89 16.43
C THR A 258 15.09 -23.71 15.38
N SER A 259 15.45 -22.47 15.02
CA SER A 259 16.56 -22.20 14.11
C SER A 259 17.91 -22.62 14.72
N LEU A 260 18.82 -23.10 13.88
CA LEU A 260 20.17 -23.50 14.34
C LEU A 260 20.89 -22.37 15.07
N GLN A 261 20.67 -21.13 14.66
CA GLN A 261 21.27 -19.95 15.25
C GLN A 261 20.77 -19.72 16.67
N TRP A 262 19.46 -19.83 16.91
CA TRP A 262 18.91 -19.65 18.23
C TRP A 262 19.21 -20.82 19.18
N GLN A 263 19.17 -22.05 18.67
CA GLN A 263 19.56 -23.24 19.44
C GLN A 263 21.01 -23.15 19.94
N ASP A 264 21.95 -22.68 19.11
CA ASP A 264 23.34 -22.43 19.54
C ASP A 264 23.42 -21.38 20.65
N VAL A 265 22.54 -20.35 20.60
CA VAL A 265 22.44 -19.34 21.68
C VAL A 265 21.88 -19.95 22.96
N GLN A 266 20.86 -20.79 22.87
CA GLN A 266 20.29 -21.48 24.05
C GLN A 266 21.33 -22.41 24.71
N GLU A 267 22.10 -23.13 23.91
CA GLU A 267 23.13 -24.08 24.40
C GLU A 267 24.36 -23.37 25.00
N LYS A 268 24.91 -22.37 24.29
CA LYS A 268 26.22 -21.76 24.59
C LYS A 268 26.10 -20.41 25.30
N GLY A 269 24.91 -19.85 25.41
CA GLY A 269 24.70 -18.55 26.02
C GLY A 269 25.53 -17.45 25.35
N ARG A 270 26.26 -16.67 26.14
CA ARG A 270 27.15 -15.59 25.65
C ARG A 270 28.31 -16.06 24.79
N ALA A 271 28.69 -17.35 24.87
CA ALA A 271 29.78 -17.92 24.08
C ALA A 271 29.32 -18.30 22.66
N SER A 272 28.05 -18.25 22.36
CA SER A 272 27.53 -18.47 20.99
C SER A 272 28.02 -17.39 20.04
N ARG A 273 28.47 -17.81 18.86
CA ARG A 273 28.80 -16.87 17.75
C ARG A 273 27.57 -16.11 17.24
N PHE A 274 26.38 -16.55 17.60
CA PHE A 274 25.11 -15.94 17.22
C PHE A 274 24.48 -15.12 18.35
N ALA A 275 25.15 -14.96 19.52
CA ALA A 275 24.61 -14.22 20.64
C ALA A 275 24.19 -12.78 20.25
N ASP A 276 25.01 -12.10 19.43
CA ASP A 276 24.74 -10.73 18.95
C ASP A 276 23.80 -10.67 17.73
N TRP A 277 23.33 -11.82 17.22
CA TRP A 277 22.36 -11.88 16.14
C TRP A 277 20.95 -11.52 16.61
N PHE A 278 20.69 -11.67 17.90
CA PHE A 278 19.38 -11.48 18.50
C PHE A 278 19.39 -10.33 19.50
N GLN A 279 18.21 -9.77 19.76
CA GLN A 279 18.02 -8.70 20.76
C GLN A 279 17.89 -9.31 22.17
N ILE A 280 19.01 -9.74 22.75
CA ILE A 280 19.08 -10.38 24.07
C ILE A 280 19.31 -9.33 25.14
N ARG A 281 18.46 -9.30 26.17
CA ARG A 281 18.55 -8.38 27.30
C ARG A 281 19.41 -8.91 28.44
N ARG A 282 19.33 -10.23 28.72
CA ARG A 282 20.12 -10.90 29.75
C ARG A 282 20.29 -12.38 29.46
N PHE A 283 21.35 -12.98 29.99
CA PHE A 283 21.61 -14.42 29.98
C PHE A 283 21.41 -15.02 31.38
N PRO A 284 21.01 -16.32 31.47
CA PRO A 284 20.63 -17.17 30.34
C PRO A 284 19.37 -16.68 29.64
N VAL A 285 19.23 -17.04 28.35
CA VAL A 285 17.98 -16.77 27.62
C VAL A 285 16.86 -17.65 28.19
N GLY A 286 15.66 -17.08 28.33
CA GLY A 286 14.52 -17.79 28.87
C GLY A 286 13.31 -16.89 29.07
N TYR A 287 12.21 -17.51 29.44
CA TYR A 287 10.91 -16.84 29.68
C TYR A 287 10.07 -17.65 30.66
N LYS A 288 9.00 -17.07 31.18
CA LYS A 288 7.97 -17.77 31.95
C LYS A 288 6.76 -18.06 31.06
N PRO A 289 6.36 -19.32 30.92
CA PRO A 289 5.23 -19.71 30.09
C PRO A 289 3.89 -19.26 30.68
N THR A 290 2.88 -19.17 29.83
CA THR A 290 1.46 -19.05 30.20
C THR A 290 0.69 -20.29 29.73
N ASP A 291 -0.63 -20.32 29.96
CA ASP A 291 -1.49 -21.40 29.43
C ASP A 291 -1.57 -21.39 27.89
N ASN A 292 -1.27 -20.23 27.28
CA ASN A 292 -1.11 -20.13 25.84
C ASN A 292 0.38 -20.22 25.47
N PRO A 293 0.82 -21.24 24.74
CA PRO A 293 2.24 -21.42 24.38
C PRO A 293 2.81 -20.25 23.54
N ASP A 294 1.96 -19.53 22.80
CA ASP A 294 2.37 -18.38 21.99
C ASP A 294 2.48 -17.08 22.80
N ILE A 295 2.29 -17.12 24.13
CA ILE A 295 2.37 -15.96 25.02
C ILE A 295 3.24 -16.28 26.20
N ALA A 296 4.25 -15.43 26.45
CA ALA A 296 5.13 -15.55 27.59
C ALA A 296 5.35 -14.21 28.29
N TYR A 297 5.82 -14.27 29.55
CA TYR A 297 6.26 -13.11 30.32
C TYR A 297 7.65 -13.34 30.90
N ASP A 298 8.25 -12.27 31.47
CA ASP A 298 9.64 -12.28 32.00
C ASP A 298 10.67 -12.75 30.94
N LEU A 299 10.43 -12.37 29.68
CA LEU A 299 11.31 -12.69 28.57
C LEU A 299 12.68 -12.02 28.76
N THR A 300 13.76 -12.76 28.59
CA THR A 300 15.14 -12.24 28.67
C THR A 300 15.69 -11.73 27.32
N TYR A 301 14.89 -11.79 26.29
CA TYR A 301 15.18 -11.35 24.92
C TYR A 301 13.93 -10.71 24.30
N ASN A 302 14.10 -9.94 23.26
CA ASN A 302 12.98 -9.38 22.51
C ASN A 302 12.38 -10.44 21.59
N VAL A 303 11.07 -10.37 21.40
CA VAL A 303 10.29 -11.28 20.56
C VAL A 303 9.31 -10.50 19.72
N HIS A 304 8.79 -11.12 18.68
CA HIS A 304 7.64 -10.60 17.97
C HIS A 304 6.37 -10.76 18.82
N GLY A 305 5.63 -9.66 19.01
CA GLY A 305 4.50 -9.67 19.94
C GLY A 305 4.95 -10.08 21.35
N ASN A 306 4.30 -11.09 21.91
CA ASN A 306 4.70 -11.75 23.17
C ASN A 306 5.07 -13.23 22.95
N ASN A 307 5.31 -13.64 21.68
CA ASN A 307 5.55 -15.03 21.32
C ASN A 307 7.02 -15.41 21.59
N PRO A 308 7.30 -16.28 22.58
CA PRO A 308 8.67 -16.66 22.95
C PRO A 308 9.40 -17.44 21.84
N HIS A 309 8.65 -18.00 20.88
CA HIS A 309 9.16 -18.80 19.77
C HIS A 309 9.63 -17.97 18.57
N MET A 310 9.51 -16.63 18.67
CA MET A 310 9.88 -15.68 17.61
C MET A 310 10.92 -14.65 18.11
N PRO A 311 12.17 -15.08 18.46
CA PRO A 311 13.22 -14.18 18.92
C PRO A 311 13.60 -13.16 17.85
N GLN A 312 13.62 -11.88 18.24
CA GLN A 312 13.86 -10.76 17.34
C GLN A 312 15.32 -10.69 16.90
N LEU A 313 15.54 -10.56 15.59
CA LEU A 313 16.85 -10.39 14.99
C LEU A 313 17.40 -8.97 15.23
N ASN A 314 18.70 -8.88 15.48
CA ASN A 314 19.44 -7.63 15.51
C ASN A 314 19.88 -7.23 14.09
N THR A 315 18.99 -6.65 13.32
CA THR A 315 19.25 -6.25 11.92
C THR A 315 20.27 -5.09 11.79
N ALA A 316 20.66 -4.45 12.90
CA ALA A 316 21.79 -3.53 12.95
C ALA A 316 23.15 -4.26 12.96
N ASN A 317 23.19 -5.55 13.33
CA ASN A 317 24.40 -6.36 13.32
C ASN A 317 24.88 -6.65 11.88
N PRO A 318 26.18 -6.40 11.55
CA PRO A 318 26.69 -6.60 10.19
C PRO A 318 26.59 -8.05 9.70
N ALA A 319 26.75 -9.05 10.56
CA ALA A 319 26.65 -10.47 10.20
C ALA A 319 25.21 -10.86 9.88
N VAL A 320 24.23 -10.38 10.64
CA VAL A 320 22.79 -10.55 10.36
C VAL A 320 22.43 -9.90 9.04
N ARG A 321 22.86 -8.65 8.82
CA ARG A 321 22.62 -7.97 7.54
C ARG A 321 23.18 -8.76 6.38
N LYS A 322 24.46 -9.18 6.46
CA LYS A 322 25.09 -9.97 5.40
C LYS A 322 24.32 -11.25 5.11
N TYR A 323 23.85 -11.94 6.13
CA TYR A 323 23.07 -13.17 5.98
C TYR A 323 21.74 -12.89 5.27
N LEU A 324 20.95 -11.94 5.75
CA LEU A 324 19.62 -11.62 5.19
C LEU A 324 19.72 -11.00 3.79
N LEU A 325 20.73 -10.17 3.51
CA LEU A 325 21.02 -9.69 2.16
C LEU A 325 21.39 -10.82 1.21
N GLY A 326 22.12 -11.82 1.71
CA GLY A 326 22.41 -13.05 0.97
C GLY A 326 21.15 -13.83 0.62
N VAL A 327 20.18 -13.91 1.53
CA VAL A 327 18.85 -14.52 1.29
C VAL A 327 18.12 -13.75 0.18
N ALA A 328 18.02 -12.44 0.31
CA ALA A 328 17.35 -11.60 -0.68
C ALA A 328 17.95 -11.73 -2.08
N ALA A 329 19.30 -11.66 -2.15
CA ALA A 329 20.04 -11.83 -3.40
C ALA A 329 19.82 -13.22 -4.02
N TYR A 330 19.83 -14.27 -3.19
CA TYR A 330 19.63 -15.65 -3.64
C TYR A 330 18.28 -15.84 -4.34
N TRP A 331 17.18 -15.51 -3.65
CA TRP A 331 15.84 -15.71 -4.20
C TRP A 331 15.56 -14.80 -5.41
N THR A 332 16.07 -13.57 -5.40
CA THR A 332 15.93 -12.65 -6.53
C THR A 332 16.68 -13.17 -7.76
N ARG A 333 17.91 -13.68 -7.60
CA ARG A 333 18.76 -14.12 -8.72
C ARG A 333 18.35 -15.48 -9.27
N GLU A 334 18.19 -16.48 -8.38
CA GLU A 334 17.98 -17.87 -8.80
C GLU A 334 16.58 -18.11 -9.36
N PHE A 335 15.60 -17.37 -8.85
CA PHE A 335 14.19 -17.60 -9.21
C PHE A 335 13.57 -16.47 -10.03
N ASN A 336 14.26 -15.33 -10.15
CA ASN A 336 13.76 -14.17 -10.89
C ASN A 336 12.37 -13.70 -10.40
N ILE A 337 12.20 -13.61 -9.09
CA ILE A 337 10.97 -13.07 -8.50
C ILE A 337 10.82 -11.58 -8.81
N ASP A 338 9.57 -11.09 -8.83
CA ASP A 338 9.25 -9.73 -9.24
C ASP A 338 9.10 -8.76 -8.06
N GLY A 339 8.95 -9.27 -6.83
CA GLY A 339 8.80 -8.40 -5.66
C GLY A 339 9.05 -9.09 -4.34
N TRP A 340 9.22 -8.25 -3.32
CA TRP A 340 9.26 -8.62 -1.91
C TRP A 340 8.19 -7.86 -1.14
N HIS A 341 7.33 -8.60 -0.44
CA HIS A 341 6.55 -8.09 0.65
C HIS A 341 7.35 -8.28 1.94
N LEU A 342 7.49 -7.24 2.74
CA LEU A 342 8.42 -7.21 3.86
C LEU A 342 7.62 -7.04 5.16
N GLU A 343 7.40 -8.16 5.84
CA GLU A 343 6.65 -8.23 7.08
C GLU A 343 7.33 -7.43 8.19
N TYR A 344 6.51 -6.74 9.01
CA TYR A 344 6.98 -5.95 10.16
C TYR A 344 8.13 -5.00 9.82
N ALA A 345 8.05 -4.36 8.67
CA ALA A 345 9.14 -3.54 8.13
C ALA A 345 9.56 -2.37 9.03
N ALA A 346 8.69 -1.92 9.93
CA ALA A 346 9.00 -0.88 10.92
C ALA A 346 9.94 -1.36 12.05
N GLU A 347 10.03 -2.67 12.29
CA GLU A 347 10.86 -3.27 13.33
C GLU A 347 12.31 -3.52 12.89
N VAL A 348 12.60 -3.30 11.62
CA VAL A 348 13.89 -3.57 10.98
C VAL A 348 14.69 -2.28 10.82
N ASP A 349 16.02 -2.36 10.95
CA ASP A 349 16.93 -1.23 10.86
C ASP A 349 16.85 -0.51 9.52
N GLN A 350 16.86 0.83 9.55
CA GLN A 350 16.69 1.66 8.35
C GLN A 350 17.88 1.58 7.37
N LYS A 351 19.09 1.26 7.87
CA LYS A 351 20.25 1.04 7.03
C LYS A 351 20.12 -0.28 6.28
N PHE A 352 19.56 -1.32 6.94
CA PHE A 352 19.28 -2.59 6.30
C PHE A 352 18.36 -2.41 5.08
N TRP A 353 17.26 -1.65 5.19
CA TRP A 353 16.35 -1.43 4.06
C TRP A 353 17.01 -0.75 2.87
N ARG A 354 17.96 0.15 3.11
CA ARG A 354 18.73 0.77 2.02
C ARG A 354 19.66 -0.24 1.35
N GLU A 355 20.39 -1.01 2.14
CA GLU A 355 21.28 -2.06 1.66
C GLU A 355 20.48 -3.15 0.93
N PHE A 356 19.30 -3.52 1.45
CA PHE A 356 18.37 -4.47 0.84
C PHE A 356 17.92 -4.02 -0.56
N ALA A 357 17.39 -2.82 -0.63
CA ALA A 357 16.92 -2.25 -1.90
C ALA A 357 18.04 -2.16 -2.95
N THR A 358 19.24 -1.74 -2.54
CA THR A 358 20.42 -1.72 -3.42
C THR A 358 20.75 -3.13 -3.91
N THR A 359 20.87 -4.09 -2.99
CA THR A 359 21.26 -5.48 -3.32
C THR A 359 20.30 -6.14 -4.32
N VAL A 360 19.00 -6.02 -4.10
CA VAL A 360 18.03 -6.69 -4.98
C VAL A 360 17.84 -5.96 -6.31
N ARG A 361 17.98 -4.62 -6.34
CA ARG A 361 17.88 -3.83 -7.58
C ARG A 361 19.12 -3.95 -8.48
N GLU A 362 20.29 -4.23 -7.92
CA GLU A 362 21.46 -4.60 -8.71
C GLU A 362 21.27 -5.92 -9.47
N ILE A 363 20.41 -6.82 -8.98
CA ILE A 363 20.08 -8.11 -9.61
C ILE A 363 18.88 -7.95 -10.55
N ASN A 364 17.81 -7.33 -10.08
CA ASN A 364 16.59 -7.08 -10.84
C ASN A 364 16.16 -5.61 -10.64
N PRO A 365 16.51 -4.70 -11.57
CA PRO A 365 16.13 -3.29 -11.47
C PRO A 365 14.60 -3.06 -11.40
N GLU A 366 13.80 -3.98 -11.93
CA GLU A 366 12.35 -3.91 -11.98
C GLU A 366 11.67 -4.59 -10.77
N ILE A 367 12.40 -4.86 -9.67
CA ILE A 367 11.83 -5.49 -8.48
C ILE A 367 10.99 -4.51 -7.67
N TYR A 368 9.80 -4.93 -7.27
CA TYR A 368 8.91 -4.16 -6.38
C TYR A 368 9.15 -4.49 -4.91
N LEU A 369 9.25 -3.44 -4.07
CA LEU A 369 9.50 -3.57 -2.63
C LEU A 369 8.38 -2.89 -1.85
N VAL A 370 7.58 -3.68 -1.13
CA VAL A 370 6.50 -3.16 -0.29
C VAL A 370 6.66 -3.62 1.15
N GLY A 371 6.50 -2.68 2.10
CA GLY A 371 6.62 -2.98 3.53
C GLY A 371 5.27 -3.08 4.24
N GLU A 372 5.11 -4.05 5.13
CA GLU A 372 3.97 -4.07 6.03
C GLU A 372 4.22 -3.17 7.23
N VAL A 373 3.41 -2.11 7.33
CA VAL A 373 3.45 -1.14 8.43
C VAL A 373 2.03 -0.71 8.74
N LYS A 374 1.58 -0.87 9.98
CA LYS A 374 0.20 -0.54 10.39
C LYS A 374 -0.07 0.95 10.59
N HIS A 375 0.96 1.77 10.61
CA HIS A 375 0.87 3.22 10.82
C HIS A 375 1.71 3.95 9.77
N SER A 376 1.50 5.25 9.63
CA SER A 376 2.24 6.09 8.68
C SER A 376 3.74 6.03 8.93
N ASN A 377 4.52 5.76 7.89
CA ASN A 377 5.96 5.63 7.98
C ASN A 377 6.66 6.16 6.71
N GLN A 378 6.77 7.49 6.60
CA GLN A 378 7.43 8.13 5.46
C GLN A 378 8.93 7.77 5.37
N ARG A 379 9.55 7.45 6.51
CA ARG A 379 10.99 7.17 6.58
C ARG A 379 11.39 5.91 5.79
N ILE A 380 10.51 4.92 5.71
CA ILE A 380 10.81 3.64 5.06
C ILE A 380 10.69 3.71 3.53
N VAL A 381 9.89 4.66 3.02
CA VAL A 381 9.63 4.85 1.58
C VAL A 381 10.39 6.02 0.96
N GLN A 382 11.45 6.51 1.62
CA GLN A 382 12.34 7.51 1.03
C GLN A 382 13.10 6.95 -0.18
N PRO A 383 13.57 7.79 -1.12
CA PRO A 383 14.38 7.33 -2.25
C PRO A 383 15.50 6.37 -1.84
N GLY A 384 15.70 5.32 -2.62
CA GLY A 384 16.70 4.29 -2.35
C GLY A 384 16.29 3.24 -1.29
N LYS A 385 15.03 3.24 -0.85
CA LYS A 385 14.47 2.23 0.06
C LYS A 385 13.27 1.52 -0.58
N LEU A 386 12.20 1.26 0.20
CA LEU A 386 11.00 0.57 -0.28
C LEU A 386 10.16 1.47 -1.20
N ASP A 387 9.39 0.87 -2.10
CA ASP A 387 8.57 1.58 -3.07
C ASP A 387 7.27 2.08 -2.46
N GLY A 388 6.63 1.25 -1.65
CA GLY A 388 5.38 1.54 -0.98
C GLY A 388 5.24 0.79 0.33
N VAL A 389 4.10 0.95 0.96
CA VAL A 389 3.66 0.20 2.14
C VAL A 389 2.23 -0.31 1.94
N VAL A 390 1.81 -1.24 2.80
CA VAL A 390 0.40 -1.64 2.89
C VAL A 390 -0.41 -0.44 3.40
N ASN A 391 -1.44 -0.06 2.65
CA ASN A 391 -2.21 1.17 2.88
C ASN A 391 -3.36 0.95 3.88
N TYR A 392 -3.03 0.41 5.06
CA TYR A 392 -4.02 0.16 6.13
C TYR A 392 -4.87 1.38 6.48
N PRO A 393 -4.33 2.61 6.64
CA PRO A 393 -5.16 3.74 7.03
C PRO A 393 -6.33 3.99 6.07
N VAL A 394 -6.12 3.84 4.77
CA VAL A 394 -7.18 4.02 3.76
C VAL A 394 -8.15 2.83 3.75
N THR A 395 -7.63 1.60 3.75
CA THR A 395 -8.48 0.40 3.66
C THR A 395 -9.29 0.16 4.94
N GLU A 396 -8.72 0.44 6.10
CA GLU A 396 -9.44 0.44 7.37
C GLU A 396 -10.50 1.55 7.44
N ALA A 397 -10.20 2.77 6.96
CA ALA A 397 -11.18 3.86 6.92
C ALA A 397 -12.38 3.50 6.03
N ILE A 398 -12.16 2.88 4.86
CA ILE A 398 -13.22 2.40 3.99
C ILE A 398 -14.09 1.37 4.71
N THR A 399 -13.48 0.42 5.42
CA THR A 399 -14.20 -0.63 6.16
C THR A 399 -14.96 -0.06 7.35
N ARG A 400 -14.33 0.82 8.14
CA ARG A 400 -14.97 1.51 9.29
C ARG A 400 -16.15 2.39 8.85
N PHE A 401 -16.02 3.04 7.72
CA PHE A 401 -17.13 3.83 7.13
C PHE A 401 -18.25 2.92 6.63
N ALA A 402 -17.93 1.95 5.77
CA ALA A 402 -18.95 1.20 5.06
C ALA A 402 -19.61 0.11 5.91
N ALA A 403 -18.82 -0.72 6.60
CA ALA A 403 -19.31 -1.85 7.37
C ALA A 403 -19.69 -1.46 8.81
N ASN A 404 -18.79 -0.79 9.53
CA ASN A 404 -18.97 -0.50 10.95
C ASN A 404 -19.81 0.75 11.22
N LYS A 405 -19.99 1.64 10.22
CA LYS A 405 -20.69 2.94 10.36
C LYS A 405 -20.06 3.87 11.42
N GLU A 406 -18.74 3.76 11.62
CA GLU A 406 -17.98 4.53 12.60
C GLU A 406 -17.57 5.92 12.08
N LEU A 407 -17.50 6.09 10.77
CA LEU A 407 -17.07 7.34 10.12
C LEU A 407 -18.22 7.92 9.29
N SER A 408 -18.29 9.24 9.24
CA SER A 408 -19.09 9.97 8.26
C SER A 408 -18.38 10.01 6.89
N VAL A 409 -19.09 10.41 5.84
CA VAL A 409 -18.50 10.62 4.50
C VAL A 409 -17.35 11.64 4.54
N ALA A 410 -17.52 12.73 5.31
CA ALA A 410 -16.49 13.76 5.44
C ALA A 410 -15.24 13.24 6.16
N GLU A 411 -15.39 12.43 7.20
CA GLU A 411 -14.28 11.80 7.91
C GLU A 411 -13.54 10.78 7.05
N LEU A 412 -14.26 9.94 6.31
CA LEU A 412 -13.65 9.02 5.34
C LEU A 412 -12.78 9.77 4.32
N ILE A 413 -13.34 10.81 3.71
CA ILE A 413 -12.62 11.63 2.71
C ILE A 413 -11.40 12.30 3.35
N SER A 414 -11.55 12.83 4.56
CA SER A 414 -10.43 13.42 5.30
C SER A 414 -9.29 12.42 5.52
N VAL A 415 -9.59 11.21 5.98
CA VAL A 415 -8.55 10.18 6.21
C VAL A 415 -7.85 9.80 4.90
N ILE A 416 -8.60 9.62 3.81
CA ILE A 416 -8.00 9.28 2.51
C ILE A 416 -7.09 10.40 2.00
N ASN A 417 -7.56 11.66 2.07
CA ASN A 417 -6.80 12.81 1.61
C ASN A 417 -5.57 13.09 2.49
N ASP A 418 -5.71 13.00 3.82
CA ASP A 418 -4.59 13.13 4.75
C ASP A 418 -3.53 12.06 4.49
N GLN A 419 -3.94 10.80 4.22
CA GLN A 419 -3.01 9.72 3.92
C GLN A 419 -2.28 9.95 2.58
N MET A 420 -2.95 10.44 1.55
CA MET A 420 -2.31 10.81 0.28
C MET A 420 -1.29 11.94 0.46
N ALA A 421 -1.59 12.93 1.30
CA ALA A 421 -0.70 14.06 1.58
C ALA A 421 0.55 13.67 2.40
N LEU A 422 0.58 12.49 3.02
CA LEU A 422 1.73 12.01 3.81
C LEU A 422 2.86 11.42 2.96
N TYR A 423 2.62 11.15 1.69
CA TYR A 423 3.59 10.50 0.81
C TYR A 423 3.70 11.23 -0.53
N ARG A 424 4.85 11.05 -1.17
CA ARG A 424 5.05 11.50 -2.56
C ARG A 424 4.10 10.78 -3.50
N ASP A 425 3.68 11.43 -4.58
CA ASP A 425 2.72 10.86 -5.54
C ASP A 425 3.17 9.50 -6.08
N GLN A 426 4.46 9.34 -6.43
CA GLN A 426 4.99 8.07 -6.93
C GLN A 426 4.88 6.93 -5.90
N THR A 427 4.93 7.25 -4.59
CA THR A 427 4.70 6.26 -3.53
C THR A 427 3.22 5.91 -3.43
N ASN A 428 2.32 6.91 -3.47
CA ASN A 428 0.87 6.69 -3.46
C ASN A 428 0.41 5.79 -4.61
N GLU A 429 0.98 5.97 -5.80
CA GLU A 429 0.65 5.21 -7.01
C GLU A 429 0.95 3.70 -6.90
N VAL A 430 1.82 3.30 -5.99
CA VAL A 430 2.24 1.91 -5.78
C VAL A 430 1.94 1.37 -4.38
N MET A 431 1.16 2.11 -3.57
CA MET A 431 0.67 1.60 -2.29
C MET A 431 -0.14 0.31 -2.47
N PHE A 432 -0.02 -0.60 -1.52
CA PHE A 432 -0.71 -1.89 -1.56
C PHE A 432 -2.05 -1.79 -0.82
N ASN A 433 -3.15 -1.77 -1.57
CA ASN A 433 -4.50 -1.55 -1.06
C ASN A 433 -5.22 -2.88 -0.81
N ALA A 434 -5.19 -3.39 0.41
CA ALA A 434 -5.85 -4.63 0.82
C ALA A 434 -6.90 -4.34 1.91
N VAL A 435 -8.18 -4.52 1.61
CA VAL A 435 -9.28 -4.41 2.58
C VAL A 435 -9.48 -5.68 3.40
N GLU A 436 -8.86 -6.76 2.97
CA GLU A 436 -8.84 -8.07 3.60
C GLU A 436 -7.46 -8.69 3.42
N SER A 437 -6.90 -9.29 4.45
CA SER A 437 -5.59 -9.92 4.45
C SER A 437 -5.51 -11.01 5.53
N HIS A 438 -4.36 -11.61 5.68
CA HIS A 438 -4.08 -12.62 6.72
C HIS A 438 -4.12 -12.09 8.16
N VAL A 439 -4.08 -10.75 8.36
CA VAL A 439 -4.14 -10.11 9.69
C VAL A 439 -5.50 -9.48 10.01
N THR A 440 -6.45 -9.52 9.08
CA THR A 440 -7.80 -8.96 9.26
C THR A 440 -8.86 -10.07 9.32
N GLN A 441 -10.08 -9.72 9.69
CA GLN A 441 -11.23 -10.61 9.48
C GLN A 441 -11.56 -10.72 7.99
N ARG A 442 -12.26 -11.81 7.60
CA ARG A 442 -12.85 -11.91 6.26
C ARG A 442 -13.81 -10.76 6.01
N LEU A 443 -13.71 -10.12 4.86
CA LEU A 443 -14.52 -8.95 4.55
C LEU A 443 -16.02 -9.25 4.60
N LEU A 444 -16.45 -10.44 4.17
CA LEU A 444 -17.85 -10.86 4.27
C LEU A 444 -18.31 -10.97 5.74
N ALA A 445 -17.45 -11.44 6.65
CA ALA A 445 -17.75 -11.47 8.08
C ALA A 445 -17.85 -10.07 8.67
N THR A 446 -16.91 -9.18 8.32
CA THR A 446 -16.95 -7.76 8.71
C THR A 446 -18.22 -7.06 8.22
N CYS A 447 -18.70 -7.43 7.04
CA CYS A 447 -19.97 -6.96 6.47
C CYS A 447 -21.21 -7.74 6.96
N HIS A 448 -21.11 -8.53 8.02
CA HIS A 448 -22.21 -9.30 8.62
C HIS A 448 -22.96 -10.19 7.61
N GLY A 449 -22.26 -10.71 6.61
CA GLY A 449 -22.80 -11.55 5.55
C GLY A 449 -23.42 -10.79 4.37
N ASP A 450 -23.40 -9.46 4.37
CA ASP A 450 -23.92 -8.65 3.25
C ASP A 450 -22.93 -8.60 2.07
N SER A 451 -23.08 -9.51 1.12
CA SER A 451 -22.30 -9.55 -0.12
C SER A 451 -22.47 -8.27 -0.97
N SER A 452 -23.56 -7.54 -0.82
CA SER A 452 -23.76 -6.27 -1.55
C SER A 452 -22.81 -5.19 -1.04
N LEU A 453 -22.64 -5.12 0.28
CA LEU A 453 -21.70 -4.21 0.92
C LEU A 453 -20.25 -4.57 0.64
N VAL A 454 -19.91 -5.87 0.61
CA VAL A 454 -18.59 -6.36 0.18
C VAL A 454 -18.25 -5.84 -1.22
N ARG A 455 -19.18 -5.98 -2.18
CA ARG A 455 -18.96 -5.50 -3.55
C ARG A 455 -18.74 -3.97 -3.61
N MET A 456 -19.46 -3.20 -2.79
CA MET A 456 -19.26 -1.73 -2.70
C MET A 456 -17.87 -1.39 -2.17
N ILE A 457 -17.42 -2.04 -1.09
CA ILE A 457 -16.10 -1.83 -0.50
C ILE A 457 -15.00 -2.16 -1.51
N LEU A 458 -15.11 -3.31 -2.17
CA LEU A 458 -14.16 -3.69 -3.22
C LEU A 458 -14.15 -2.68 -4.38
N ALA A 459 -15.32 -2.26 -4.88
CA ALA A 459 -15.41 -1.28 -5.95
C ALA A 459 -14.78 0.07 -5.57
N LEU A 460 -15.04 0.57 -4.35
CA LEU A 460 -14.46 1.82 -3.86
C LEU A 460 -12.94 1.70 -3.70
N THR A 461 -12.44 0.56 -3.19
CA THR A 461 -10.99 0.30 -3.04
C THR A 461 -10.27 0.24 -4.39
N PHE A 462 -10.87 -0.40 -5.39
CA PHE A 462 -10.28 -0.52 -6.73
C PHE A 462 -10.23 0.81 -7.50
N LEU A 463 -10.98 1.81 -7.08
CA LEU A 463 -10.94 3.17 -7.63
C LEU A 463 -9.89 4.06 -6.96
N GLN A 464 -9.36 3.67 -5.79
CA GLN A 464 -8.31 4.42 -5.11
C GLN A 464 -6.99 4.40 -5.88
N ILE A 465 -6.13 5.38 -5.58
CA ILE A 465 -4.73 5.39 -6.00
C ILE A 465 -4.00 4.24 -5.29
N GLY A 466 -3.04 3.61 -5.96
CA GLY A 466 -2.34 2.44 -5.46
C GLY A 466 -2.74 1.15 -6.19
N THR A 467 -2.27 0.01 -5.73
CA THR A 467 -2.47 -1.30 -6.34
C THR A 467 -3.41 -2.16 -5.48
N PRO A 468 -4.59 -2.55 -5.99
CA PRO A 468 -5.53 -3.33 -5.21
C PRO A 468 -5.08 -4.77 -5.03
N SER A 469 -5.42 -5.34 -3.87
CA SER A 469 -5.20 -6.75 -3.54
C SER A 469 -6.49 -7.44 -3.13
N LEU A 470 -6.65 -8.67 -3.59
CA LEU A 470 -7.67 -9.62 -3.15
C LEU A 470 -7.01 -10.69 -2.29
N PHE A 471 -7.64 -11.06 -1.20
CA PHE A 471 -7.23 -12.22 -0.41
C PHE A 471 -7.96 -13.46 -0.93
N TYR A 472 -7.29 -14.61 -1.01
CA TYR A 472 -7.86 -15.82 -1.58
C TYR A 472 -9.22 -16.17 -0.96
N GLY A 473 -10.18 -16.51 -1.80
CA GLY A 473 -11.54 -16.87 -1.38
C GLY A 473 -12.52 -15.70 -1.20
N THR A 474 -12.07 -14.44 -1.23
CA THR A 474 -12.97 -13.27 -1.24
C THR A 474 -13.91 -13.33 -2.44
N GLU A 475 -13.40 -13.75 -3.59
CA GLU A 475 -14.14 -13.84 -4.86
C GLU A 475 -15.20 -14.93 -4.88
N VAL A 476 -15.12 -15.89 -3.97
CA VAL A 476 -16.11 -16.97 -3.84
C VAL A 476 -16.98 -16.87 -2.58
N GLY A 477 -16.86 -15.75 -1.86
CA GLY A 477 -17.69 -15.45 -0.70
C GLY A 477 -17.29 -16.20 0.57
N MET A 478 -16.01 -16.52 0.76
CA MET A 478 -15.53 -17.11 2.01
C MET A 478 -15.75 -16.18 3.20
N THR A 479 -16.17 -16.77 4.32
CA THR A 479 -16.44 -16.07 5.58
C THR A 479 -15.88 -16.86 6.75
N ASN A 480 -15.60 -16.19 7.87
CA ASN A 480 -15.11 -16.80 9.10
C ASN A 480 -16.06 -16.54 10.30
N GLN A 481 -17.36 -16.53 10.07
CA GLN A 481 -18.36 -16.25 11.12
C GLN A 481 -18.24 -17.11 12.39
N GLN A 482 -17.60 -18.28 12.29
CA GLN A 482 -17.46 -19.23 13.40
C GLN A 482 -16.03 -19.34 13.98
N ALA A 483 -15.01 -18.77 13.32
CA ALA A 483 -13.62 -18.82 13.78
C ALA A 483 -12.99 -17.43 13.77
N PRO A 484 -12.25 -17.05 14.83
CA PRO A 484 -11.68 -15.70 14.94
C PRO A 484 -10.55 -15.41 13.95
N ARG A 485 -10.14 -16.38 13.10
CA ARG A 485 -9.03 -16.21 12.16
C ARG A 485 -9.24 -16.92 10.82
N ILE A 486 -8.64 -16.41 9.77
CA ILE A 486 -8.72 -16.67 8.34
C ILE A 486 -7.99 -17.95 7.89
N TYR A 487 -8.09 -19.03 8.58
CA TYR A 487 -7.29 -20.24 8.34
C TYR A 487 -7.99 -21.36 7.57
N GLN A 488 -9.01 -21.02 6.81
CA GLN A 488 -9.78 -22.00 6.02
C GLN A 488 -9.10 -22.29 4.69
N SER A 489 -9.25 -23.54 4.19
CA SER A 489 -8.87 -23.88 2.84
C SER A 489 -9.84 -23.28 1.80
N MET A 490 -9.32 -23.00 0.58
CA MET A 490 -10.09 -22.45 -0.53
C MET A 490 -11.30 -23.32 -0.89
N ILE A 491 -12.43 -22.70 -1.17
CA ILE A 491 -13.65 -23.39 -1.62
C ILE A 491 -13.56 -23.66 -3.12
N TRP A 492 -13.20 -24.89 -3.50
CA TRP A 492 -13.17 -25.32 -4.91
C TRP A 492 -14.47 -26.00 -5.36
N ASP A 493 -15.33 -26.40 -4.45
CA ASP A 493 -16.67 -26.92 -4.74
C ASP A 493 -17.55 -25.79 -5.29
N GLU A 494 -17.84 -25.85 -6.57
CA GLU A 494 -18.56 -24.80 -7.28
C GLU A 494 -19.98 -24.55 -6.73
N ASP A 495 -20.61 -25.55 -6.15
CA ASP A 495 -21.96 -25.44 -5.59
C ASP A 495 -21.98 -24.66 -4.26
N LYS A 496 -20.82 -24.53 -3.62
CA LYS A 496 -20.62 -23.76 -2.38
C LYS A 496 -20.11 -22.33 -2.61
N GLN A 497 -19.80 -21.96 -3.87
CA GLN A 497 -19.27 -20.65 -4.21
C GLN A 497 -20.37 -19.61 -4.45
N ASP A 498 -20.16 -18.38 -4.01
CA ASP A 498 -20.97 -17.22 -4.44
C ASP A 498 -20.64 -16.87 -5.90
N LYS A 499 -21.39 -17.46 -6.84
CA LYS A 499 -21.22 -17.22 -8.28
C LYS A 499 -21.47 -15.76 -8.68
N LYS A 500 -22.27 -14.99 -7.89
CA LYS A 500 -22.51 -13.56 -8.14
C LYS A 500 -21.28 -12.75 -7.76
N MET A 501 -20.66 -13.05 -6.62
CA MET A 501 -19.42 -12.44 -6.19
C MET A 501 -18.27 -12.74 -7.17
N LEU A 502 -18.13 -13.99 -7.60
CA LEU A 502 -17.10 -14.41 -8.56
C LEU A 502 -17.21 -13.63 -9.89
N ARG A 503 -18.42 -13.52 -10.44
CA ARG A 503 -18.65 -12.74 -11.66
C ARG A 503 -18.33 -11.25 -11.45
N PHE A 504 -18.72 -10.69 -10.31
CA PHE A 504 -18.44 -9.31 -9.96
C PHE A 504 -16.94 -9.05 -9.87
N VAL A 505 -16.19 -9.89 -9.16
CA VAL A 505 -14.74 -9.75 -9.01
C VAL A 505 -14.02 -9.85 -10.37
N LYS A 506 -14.42 -10.79 -11.24
CA LYS A 506 -13.88 -10.85 -12.61
C LYS A 506 -14.06 -9.54 -13.38
N VAL A 507 -15.25 -8.93 -13.33
CA VAL A 507 -15.51 -7.66 -14.01
C VAL A 507 -14.68 -6.54 -13.38
N LEU A 508 -14.57 -6.51 -12.05
CA LEU A 508 -13.83 -5.49 -11.31
C LEU A 508 -12.32 -5.54 -11.59
N THR A 509 -11.72 -6.73 -11.63
CA THR A 509 -10.30 -6.90 -11.94
C THR A 509 -9.99 -6.51 -13.38
N HIS A 510 -10.84 -6.91 -14.34
CA HIS A 510 -10.70 -6.49 -15.72
C HIS A 510 -10.88 -4.97 -15.89
N PHE A 511 -11.85 -4.37 -15.21
CA PHE A 511 -11.99 -2.92 -15.16
C PHE A 511 -10.70 -2.25 -14.69
N ARG A 512 -10.16 -2.66 -13.54
CA ARG A 512 -8.92 -2.08 -12.99
C ARG A 512 -7.76 -2.16 -13.99
N ARG A 513 -7.58 -3.29 -14.65
CA ARG A 513 -6.51 -3.49 -15.65
C ARG A 513 -6.72 -2.66 -16.91
N ASN A 514 -7.94 -2.62 -17.43
CA ASN A 514 -8.25 -1.85 -18.65
C ASN A 514 -8.09 -0.33 -18.45
N PHE A 515 -8.36 0.17 -17.26
CA PHE A 515 -8.22 1.56 -16.87
C PHE A 515 -6.97 1.84 -16.02
N ALA A 516 -5.98 0.94 -16.02
CA ALA A 516 -4.82 1.02 -15.12
C ALA A 516 -4.09 2.37 -15.19
N LYS A 517 -3.81 2.90 -16.41
CA LYS A 517 -3.16 4.20 -16.57
C LYS A 517 -3.98 5.35 -15.97
N LEU A 518 -5.28 5.38 -16.24
CA LEU A 518 -6.19 6.40 -15.70
C LEU A 518 -6.29 6.29 -14.18
N LEU A 519 -6.40 5.09 -13.64
CA LEU A 519 -6.55 4.86 -12.21
C LEU A 519 -5.23 5.02 -11.42
N SER A 520 -4.07 5.04 -12.09
CA SER A 520 -2.77 5.26 -11.45
C SER A 520 -2.30 6.70 -11.57
N TYR A 521 -2.35 7.28 -12.78
CA TYR A 521 -1.79 8.59 -13.09
C TYR A 521 -2.83 9.70 -13.26
N GLY A 522 -4.11 9.35 -13.34
CA GLY A 522 -5.18 10.33 -13.51
C GLY A 522 -5.47 11.10 -12.24
N ASP A 523 -5.93 12.34 -12.41
CA ASP A 523 -6.41 13.17 -11.32
C ASP A 523 -7.50 12.44 -10.53
N PHE A 524 -7.49 12.65 -9.22
CA PHE A 524 -8.48 12.10 -8.30
C PHE A 524 -9.27 13.26 -7.69
N GLN A 525 -10.58 13.28 -7.90
CA GLN A 525 -11.43 14.34 -7.36
C GLN A 525 -12.68 13.76 -6.70
N TRP A 526 -12.95 14.20 -5.48
CA TRP A 526 -14.23 13.94 -4.83
C TRP A 526 -15.31 14.84 -5.42
N GLY A 527 -16.43 14.24 -5.82
CA GLY A 527 -17.60 14.94 -6.34
C GLY A 527 -18.69 15.21 -5.31
N PRO A 528 -19.94 15.36 -5.74
CA PRO A 528 -21.12 15.50 -4.87
C PRO A 528 -21.18 14.40 -3.81
N ARG A 529 -21.44 14.82 -2.56
CA ARG A 529 -21.43 13.94 -1.39
C ARG A 529 -22.39 14.44 -0.30
N SER A 530 -22.80 13.57 0.61
CA SER A 530 -23.69 13.94 1.71
C SER A 530 -23.52 13.05 2.93
N ASN A 531 -23.20 13.64 4.08
CA ASN A 531 -23.22 12.95 5.37
C ASN A 531 -24.65 12.53 5.74
N LYS A 532 -25.65 13.39 5.48
CA LYS A 532 -27.06 13.14 5.82
C LYS A 532 -27.64 11.93 5.10
N TYR A 533 -27.35 11.79 3.81
CA TYR A 533 -27.86 10.69 2.97
C TYR A 533 -26.84 9.57 2.78
N ASN A 534 -25.65 9.71 3.35
CA ASN A 534 -24.56 8.74 3.33
C ASN A 534 -24.19 8.26 1.91
N TYR A 535 -23.93 9.21 1.00
CA TYR A 535 -23.45 8.93 -0.33
C TYR A 535 -22.19 9.74 -0.65
N LEU A 536 -21.39 9.23 -1.56
CA LEU A 536 -20.22 9.91 -2.07
C LEU A 536 -20.02 9.61 -3.57
N SER A 537 -19.38 10.53 -4.27
CA SER A 537 -18.94 10.32 -5.65
C SER A 537 -17.50 10.74 -5.82
N LEU A 538 -16.86 10.18 -6.83
CA LEU A 538 -15.50 10.53 -7.22
C LEU A 538 -15.33 10.47 -8.74
N THR A 539 -14.35 11.20 -9.22
CA THR A 539 -13.94 11.22 -10.64
C THR A 539 -12.45 10.90 -10.73
N ARG A 540 -12.10 10.07 -11.70
CA ARG A 540 -10.73 9.83 -12.13
C ARG A 540 -10.60 10.31 -13.57
N GLN A 541 -9.59 11.16 -13.87
CA GLN A 541 -9.42 11.75 -15.18
C GLN A 541 -7.97 11.74 -15.65
N LEU A 542 -7.74 11.33 -16.90
CA LEU A 542 -6.43 11.40 -17.56
C LEU A 542 -6.63 11.85 -19.01
N GLY A 543 -6.27 13.10 -19.29
CA GLY A 543 -6.55 13.73 -20.59
C GLY A 543 -8.05 13.75 -20.87
N LYS A 544 -8.47 13.11 -21.96
CA LYS A 544 -9.89 13.01 -22.38
C LYS A 544 -10.63 11.83 -21.73
N HIS A 545 -9.92 10.90 -21.11
CA HIS A 545 -10.53 9.72 -20.48
C HIS A 545 -10.98 10.05 -19.07
N GLN A 546 -12.22 9.75 -18.78
CA GLN A 546 -12.80 10.02 -17.47
C GLN A 546 -13.66 8.86 -16.99
N VAL A 547 -13.49 8.47 -15.71
CA VAL A 547 -14.35 7.53 -15.00
C VAL A 547 -15.00 8.27 -13.84
N PHE A 548 -16.31 8.23 -13.78
CA PHE A 548 -17.10 8.75 -12.66
C PHE A 548 -17.70 7.58 -11.88
N ALA A 549 -17.71 7.67 -10.56
CA ALA A 549 -18.33 6.70 -9.68
C ALA A 549 -19.21 7.39 -8.62
N LEU A 550 -20.38 6.80 -8.35
CA LEU A 550 -21.31 7.25 -7.31
C LEU A 550 -21.70 6.05 -6.46
N PHE A 551 -21.56 6.17 -5.13
CA PHE A 551 -21.86 5.13 -4.14
C PHE A 551 -22.94 5.62 -3.17
N ASN A 552 -23.96 4.82 -2.95
CA ASN A 552 -25.00 5.06 -1.98
C ASN A 552 -24.92 4.06 -0.81
N PHE A 553 -24.28 4.45 0.28
CA PHE A 553 -24.21 3.70 1.53
C PHE A 553 -25.38 3.97 2.47
N GLY A 554 -26.29 4.88 2.07
CA GLY A 554 -27.51 5.23 2.81
C GLY A 554 -28.68 4.31 2.49
N TYR A 555 -29.77 4.53 3.20
CA TYR A 555 -31.02 3.76 3.03
C TYR A 555 -31.97 4.37 1.99
N THR A 556 -31.82 5.66 1.69
CA THR A 556 -32.68 6.39 0.75
C THR A 556 -32.08 6.32 -0.66
N ALA A 557 -32.91 6.00 -1.66
CA ALA A 557 -32.46 6.01 -3.05
C ALA A 557 -32.06 7.43 -3.49
N ILE A 558 -30.96 7.52 -4.22
CA ILE A 558 -30.38 8.76 -4.73
C ILE A 558 -30.74 8.90 -6.21
N LYS A 559 -31.30 10.06 -6.60
CA LYS A 559 -31.47 10.39 -8.03
C LYS A 559 -30.14 10.69 -8.66
N PHE A 560 -29.94 10.17 -9.85
CA PHE A 560 -28.78 10.42 -10.67
C PHE A 560 -29.20 10.60 -12.14
N VAL A 561 -28.73 11.69 -12.76
CA VAL A 561 -28.94 11.91 -14.19
C VAL A 561 -27.69 11.43 -14.91
N ARG A 562 -27.81 10.30 -15.59
CA ARG A 562 -26.70 9.74 -16.37
C ARG A 562 -26.41 10.64 -17.59
N PRO A 563 -25.15 11.08 -17.79
CA PRO A 563 -24.75 11.80 -18.99
C PRO A 563 -25.01 10.97 -20.24
N GLN A 564 -25.53 11.60 -21.29
CA GLN A 564 -25.86 10.90 -22.56
C GLN A 564 -24.66 10.19 -23.19
N ASN A 565 -23.47 10.81 -23.11
CA ASN A 565 -22.22 10.25 -23.60
C ASN A 565 -21.51 9.43 -22.52
N SER A 566 -22.20 8.45 -21.92
CA SER A 566 -21.62 7.60 -20.89
C SER A 566 -21.91 6.13 -21.12
N ARG A 567 -20.95 5.30 -20.73
CA ARG A 567 -21.07 3.83 -20.74
C ARG A 567 -20.98 3.30 -19.30
N ILE A 568 -21.97 2.51 -18.89
CA ILE A 568 -21.91 1.81 -17.60
C ILE A 568 -20.83 0.72 -17.69
N ILE A 569 -19.86 0.78 -16.76
CA ILE A 569 -18.83 -0.24 -16.60
C ILE A 569 -19.28 -1.27 -15.59
N LEU A 570 -19.76 -0.80 -14.43
CA LEU A 570 -20.15 -1.64 -13.31
C LEU A 570 -21.23 -0.94 -12.49
N SER A 571 -22.21 -1.69 -12.04
CA SER A 571 -23.29 -1.14 -11.22
C SER A 571 -23.92 -2.17 -10.32
N GLN A 572 -24.60 -1.68 -9.28
CA GLN A 572 -25.37 -2.47 -8.34
C GLN A 572 -26.58 -1.67 -7.86
N ASN A 573 -27.74 -2.32 -7.73
CA ASN A 573 -28.98 -1.76 -7.18
C ASN A 573 -29.43 -0.47 -7.89
N LEU A 574 -29.39 -0.46 -9.25
CA LEU A 574 -30.01 0.57 -10.06
C LEU A 574 -31.54 0.36 -10.08
N LEU A 575 -32.28 1.44 -9.94
CA LEU A 575 -33.74 1.49 -9.89
C LEU A 575 -34.27 2.45 -10.97
N ASP A 576 -35.57 2.33 -11.30
CA ASP A 576 -36.29 3.26 -12.16
C ASP A 576 -35.55 3.52 -13.48
N HIS A 577 -35.26 2.45 -14.23
CA HIS A 577 -34.55 2.53 -15.52
C HIS A 577 -33.21 3.26 -15.45
N GLU A 578 -32.44 3.03 -14.35
CA GLU A 578 -31.11 3.62 -14.10
C GLU A 578 -31.13 5.10 -13.66
N GLU A 579 -32.28 5.65 -13.29
CA GLU A 579 -32.37 7.05 -12.80
C GLU A 579 -32.14 7.20 -11.31
N LYS A 580 -32.10 6.08 -10.56
CA LYS A 580 -31.86 6.07 -9.12
C LYS A 580 -30.91 4.95 -8.71
N ILE A 581 -30.12 5.23 -7.70
CA ILE A 581 -29.25 4.25 -7.03
C ILE A 581 -29.86 3.93 -5.67
N GLY A 582 -30.27 2.68 -5.48
CA GLY A 582 -30.86 2.18 -4.24
C GLY A 582 -29.84 2.05 -3.11
N SER A 583 -30.32 1.63 -1.93
CA SER A 583 -29.48 1.35 -0.75
C SER A 583 -28.43 0.29 -1.09
N ASN A 584 -27.20 0.46 -0.55
CA ASN A 584 -26.05 -0.39 -0.88
C ASN A 584 -25.87 -0.57 -2.39
N GLY A 585 -26.08 0.51 -3.14
CA GLY A 585 -25.96 0.57 -4.59
C GLY A 585 -24.82 1.47 -5.06
N PHE A 586 -24.34 1.23 -6.26
CA PHE A 586 -23.34 2.09 -6.89
C PHE A 586 -23.43 2.05 -8.41
N LEU A 587 -22.82 3.04 -9.03
CA LEU A 587 -22.66 3.16 -10.47
C LEU A 587 -21.25 3.63 -10.80
N ILE A 588 -20.57 2.93 -11.69
CA ILE A 588 -19.29 3.33 -12.28
C ILE A 588 -19.51 3.47 -13.79
N ILE A 589 -19.24 4.64 -14.33
CA ILE A 589 -19.39 4.96 -15.75
C ILE A 589 -18.09 5.51 -16.34
N GLU A 590 -17.86 5.20 -17.59
CA GLU A 590 -16.90 5.89 -18.43
C GLU A 590 -17.63 7.04 -19.14
N LEU A 591 -17.03 8.22 -19.11
CA LEU A 591 -17.51 9.39 -19.87
C LEU A 591 -16.69 9.47 -21.16
N THR A 592 -17.38 9.44 -22.30
CA THR A 592 -16.79 9.64 -23.62
C THR A 592 -17.00 11.10 -24.01
N THR A 593 -15.93 11.87 -24.10
CA THR A 593 -15.94 13.26 -24.57
C THR A 593 -15.99 13.35 -26.07
#